data_8b50a56f6e00d31e1ea456218fc54db3
#
_entry.id   8b50a56f6e00d31e1ea456218fc54db3
#
_cell.length_a   1.000
_cell.length_b   1.000
_cell.length_c   1.000
_cell.angle_alpha   90.00
_cell.angle_beta   90.00
_cell.angle_gamma   90.00
#
_symmetry.space_group_name_H-M   'P 1'
#
loop_
_entity.id
_entity.type
_entity.pdbx_description
1 polymer ?
#
loop_
_entity_poly.entity_id
_entity_poly.type
_entity_poly.pdbx_seq_one_letter_code
_entity_poly.pdbx_strand_id
1 'polypeptide(L)'
;MSNRRMSALIIAVLVLILALAGCAAPAPTGGATTADAPAAAPAASDSGGQVVLIIPEEPATLNQYLAVAAIVRQVADATTAGLTTVDENGDFQPVLAAELPTLANGGVSEDFLTITWKLRPDLKWSDGTPLTSDDIKFTWEANANPDSGAVLALGFETIDAIDTPDAQTAVVHYNKVSQAYLMQFAFGILPRHATGEPADMSNWEWNRAPVTAGPFVVSNWESGSSITMDRNPNYYLDGQPYLDRVIFQVVPDASAQMAMMIQGEGQVQLWPGAEKAIYDAQAEGMASLQEIPGPWNMALFFNLSQPFDNDPGPTPPHPILGDLRVRQAIAHAIDYDTIINDINRGVSPSTSPFAYGWYRCDIPRAYTFDVAKANQLLDEAGWVMGDDGIRVAQGAMYAPDGTRLTLQMEGYTNFQELQKLEEAIVEMMKVVGAEFTIQNDDFSIIFGSYADGSPRKVGNFDMLIYDSRLDVEPHATIASSFLSTAYPSEENPAGANSSRWMNAEADAAIEAAGNTVDVPTRQAAYCDLGKLIATELPRIHLYLFTEGYGASDQLSGYTVNMWGSLSWDVQNWKMSK
;
A
#
# COMPACT_ATOMS: atom_id res chain seq x y z
N MET A 1 -57.50 -31.45 -17.82
CA MET A 1 -58.52 -31.78 -16.80
C MET A 1 -58.10 -31.04 -15.54
N SER A 2 -58.76 -29.99 -15.34
CA SER A 2 -59.92 -29.65 -14.50
C SER A 2 -59.49 -29.32 -13.08
N ASN A 3 -59.51 -28.07 -12.80
CA ASN A 3 -60.52 -27.22 -12.16
C ASN A 3 -60.28 -27.02 -10.64
N ARG A 4 -60.02 -25.74 -10.28
CA ARG A 4 -60.99 -24.83 -9.58
C ARG A 4 -61.26 -25.21 -8.12
N ARG A 5 -61.04 -24.33 -7.18
CA ARG A 5 -61.76 -23.14 -6.69
C ARG A 5 -61.10 -22.69 -5.39
N MET A 6 -60.58 -21.46 -5.24
CA MET A 6 -61.36 -20.27 -4.90
C MET A 6 -62.27 -20.42 -3.67
N SER A 7 -61.85 -19.77 -2.56
CA SER A 7 -62.77 -18.91 -1.76
C SER A 7 -62.00 -18.10 -0.73
N ALA A 8 -62.18 -16.81 -0.86
CA ALA A 8 -61.85 -15.75 0.08
C ALA A 8 -62.71 -15.84 1.34
N LEU A 9 -62.21 -15.36 2.46
CA LEU A 9 -63.06 -14.82 3.53
C LEU A 9 -62.41 -13.56 4.12
N ILE A 10 -63.07 -12.48 3.89
CA ILE A 10 -62.98 -11.13 4.45
C ILE A 10 -63.77 -11.13 5.76
N ILE A 11 -63.26 -10.52 6.83
CA ILE A 11 -64.00 -9.86 7.92
C ILE A 11 -62.99 -8.95 8.59
N ALA A 12 -62.89 -7.63 8.34
CA ALA A 12 -63.76 -6.53 8.75
C ALA A 12 -63.69 -6.25 10.27
N VAL A 13 -62.92 -5.20 10.60
CA VAL A 13 -63.34 -3.92 11.21
C VAL A 13 -63.89 -3.99 12.64
N LEU A 14 -63.27 -3.26 13.55
CA LEU A 14 -63.96 -2.27 14.37
C LEU A 14 -63.04 -1.23 14.99
N VAL A 15 -63.21 -0.02 14.54
CA VAL A 15 -62.76 1.26 15.15
C VAL A 15 -63.58 1.47 16.43
N LEU A 16 -62.91 1.83 17.52
CA LEU A 16 -63.59 2.45 18.66
C LEU A 16 -62.87 3.73 19.07
N ILE A 17 -63.42 4.84 18.61
CA ILE A 17 -63.16 6.18 19.13
C ILE A 17 -64.00 6.36 20.39
N LEU A 18 -63.37 6.75 21.52
CA LEU A 18 -64.10 7.39 22.61
C LEU A 18 -63.37 8.67 23.01
N ALA A 19 -64.00 9.75 22.62
CA ALA A 19 -63.77 11.06 23.18
C ALA A 19 -64.40 11.15 24.57
N LEU A 20 -63.69 11.74 25.51
CA LEU A 20 -64.32 12.27 26.72
C LEU A 20 -63.79 13.68 26.97
N ALA A 21 -64.76 14.56 26.91
CA ALA A 21 -64.66 15.99 27.16
C ALA A 21 -64.54 16.31 28.66
N GLY A 22 -63.73 17.29 28.92
CA GLY A 22 -63.87 18.44 29.78
C GLY A 22 -64.29 18.37 31.23
N CYS A 23 -63.50 19.06 32.04
CA CYS A 23 -64.05 19.99 33.04
C CYS A 23 -62.95 20.96 33.43
N ALA A 24 -63.16 22.24 33.18
CA ALA A 24 -62.39 23.35 33.68
C ALA A 24 -62.82 23.69 35.11
N ALA A 25 -61.86 24.02 35.99
CA ALA A 25 -62.09 24.74 37.22
C ALA A 25 -60.93 25.69 37.49
N PRO A 26 -61.14 26.81 38.22
CA PRO A 26 -60.38 28.05 38.03
C PRO A 26 -59.08 28.15 38.84
N ALA A 27 -58.21 29.05 38.38
CA ALA A 27 -56.96 29.42 38.99
C ALA A 27 -57.07 30.18 40.31
N PRO A 28 -56.12 30.06 41.23
CA PRO A 28 -55.74 31.10 42.17
C PRO A 28 -54.49 31.82 41.70
N THR A 29 -54.57 33.11 41.78
CA THR A 29 -53.48 34.10 41.64
C THR A 29 -52.51 34.01 42.79
N GLY A 30 -51.22 34.03 42.53
CA GLY A 30 -50.22 34.42 43.52
C GLY A 30 -48.81 33.88 43.31
N GLY A 31 -47.88 34.79 43.08
CA GLY A 31 -46.47 34.62 43.42
C GLY A 31 -45.53 34.21 42.28
N ALA A 32 -44.89 35.20 41.69
CA ALA A 32 -43.73 35.02 40.86
C ALA A 32 -42.55 34.49 41.68
N THR A 33 -42.22 33.23 41.48
CA THR A 33 -40.88 32.69 41.74
C THR A 33 -40.25 32.38 40.41
N THR A 34 -39.09 32.96 40.18
CA THR A 34 -38.25 32.62 39.03
C THR A 34 -37.93 31.14 39.08
N ALA A 35 -38.62 30.36 38.22
CA ALA A 35 -38.26 29.00 37.98
C ALA A 35 -36.98 28.99 37.09
N ASP A 36 -35.92 28.42 37.62
CA ASP A 36 -34.76 28.00 36.83
C ASP A 36 -35.23 27.22 35.61
N ALA A 37 -34.71 27.65 34.44
CA ALA A 37 -34.88 26.86 33.22
C ALA A 37 -34.33 25.46 33.43
N PRO A 38 -35.01 24.40 32.98
CA PRO A 38 -34.45 23.07 33.05
C PRO A 38 -33.10 23.09 32.34
N ALA A 39 -32.06 22.63 33.03
CA ALA A 39 -30.75 22.40 32.44
C ALA A 39 -30.97 21.64 31.10
N ALA A 40 -30.43 22.16 30.01
CA ALA A 40 -30.43 21.46 28.73
C ALA A 40 -29.89 20.06 28.99
N ALA A 41 -30.63 19.04 28.54
CA ALA A 41 -30.13 17.70 28.55
C ALA A 41 -28.76 17.70 27.87
N PRO A 42 -27.74 17.00 28.42
CA PRO A 42 -26.45 16.92 27.78
C PRO A 42 -26.69 16.47 26.34
N ALA A 43 -26.11 17.19 25.39
CA ALA A 43 -26.13 16.79 23.98
C ALA A 43 -25.70 15.32 23.94
N ALA A 44 -26.48 14.49 23.27
CA ALA A 44 -26.15 13.08 23.08
C ALA A 44 -24.71 13.05 22.55
N SER A 45 -23.78 12.43 23.27
CA SER A 45 -22.42 12.29 22.84
C SER A 45 -22.43 11.53 21.52
N ASP A 46 -21.79 12.07 20.47
CA ASP A 46 -21.56 11.39 19.19
C ASP A 46 -20.60 10.17 19.33
N SER A 47 -20.37 9.72 20.55
CA SER A 47 -19.51 8.60 20.92
C SER A 47 -20.34 7.38 21.32
N GLY A 48 -19.83 6.20 20.98
CA GLY A 48 -20.42 4.90 21.27
C GLY A 48 -20.71 4.08 20.02
N GLY A 49 -21.16 2.83 20.24
CA GLY A 49 -21.48 1.89 19.16
C GLY A 49 -20.33 0.97 18.79
N GLN A 50 -20.61 0.09 17.83
CA GLN A 50 -19.64 -0.88 17.34
C GLN A 50 -19.57 -0.89 15.82
N VAL A 51 -18.41 -1.32 15.29
CA VAL A 51 -18.15 -1.51 13.86
C VAL A 51 -17.66 -2.94 13.64
N VAL A 52 -18.16 -3.58 12.58
CA VAL A 52 -17.69 -4.88 12.10
C VAL A 52 -16.88 -4.69 10.83
N LEU A 53 -15.60 -5.09 10.88
CA LEU A 53 -14.73 -5.18 9.71
C LEU A 53 -14.71 -6.61 9.22
N ILE A 54 -15.00 -6.81 7.94
CA ILE A 54 -14.97 -8.12 7.31
C ILE A 54 -13.57 -8.38 6.77
N ILE A 55 -12.96 -9.48 7.22
CA ILE A 55 -11.61 -9.90 6.81
C ILE A 55 -11.66 -11.31 6.19
N PRO A 56 -10.82 -11.60 5.15
CA PRO A 56 -10.87 -12.87 4.45
C PRO A 56 -10.26 -14.03 5.24
N GLU A 57 -9.37 -13.75 6.18
CA GLU A 57 -8.64 -14.75 6.95
C GLU A 57 -8.27 -14.25 8.35
N GLU A 58 -8.03 -15.18 9.26
CA GLU A 58 -7.56 -14.89 10.62
C GLU A 58 -6.07 -14.53 10.59
N PRO A 59 -5.61 -13.43 11.27
CA PRO A 59 -4.20 -13.17 11.43
C PRO A 59 -3.55 -14.21 12.34
N ALA A 60 -2.35 -14.67 12.00
CA ALA A 60 -1.60 -15.62 12.82
C ALA A 60 -1.16 -15.02 14.17
N THR A 61 -0.98 -13.71 14.23
CA THR A 61 -0.47 -12.95 15.38
C THR A 61 -0.95 -11.49 15.28
N LEU A 62 -0.89 -10.74 16.39
CA LEU A 62 -1.01 -9.28 16.38
C LEU A 62 0.35 -8.59 16.56
N ASN A 63 1.42 -9.36 16.67
CA ASN A 63 2.78 -8.83 16.66
C ASN A 63 3.25 -8.62 15.21
N GLN A 64 3.22 -7.37 14.77
CA GLN A 64 3.57 -7.01 13.40
C GLN A 64 5.02 -7.32 13.03
N TYR A 65 5.93 -7.42 14.01
CA TYR A 65 7.33 -7.76 13.77
C TYR A 65 7.55 -9.24 13.40
N LEU A 66 6.58 -10.12 13.71
CA LEU A 66 6.65 -11.56 13.44
C LEU A 66 6.01 -11.99 12.11
N ALA A 67 5.41 -11.07 11.34
CA ALA A 67 4.71 -11.46 10.12
C ALA A 67 4.73 -10.35 9.07
N VAL A 68 4.87 -10.76 7.81
CA VAL A 68 4.78 -9.87 6.63
C VAL A 68 3.40 -9.91 5.97
N ALA A 69 2.49 -10.78 6.43
CA ALA A 69 1.15 -10.90 5.87
C ALA A 69 0.33 -9.63 6.14
N ALA A 70 -0.27 -9.06 5.10
CA ALA A 70 -1.02 -7.81 5.18
C ALA A 70 -2.16 -7.87 6.21
N ILE A 71 -2.83 -9.02 6.36
CA ILE A 71 -3.91 -9.20 7.32
C ILE A 71 -3.49 -8.95 8.76
N VAL A 72 -2.24 -9.26 9.13
CA VAL A 72 -1.71 -8.99 10.48
C VAL A 72 -1.75 -7.49 10.76
N ARG A 73 -1.25 -6.68 9.84
CA ARG A 73 -1.26 -5.23 9.96
C ARG A 73 -2.69 -4.67 9.98
N GLN A 74 -3.57 -5.16 9.11
CA GLN A 74 -4.96 -4.70 9.04
C GLN A 74 -5.71 -4.85 10.37
N VAL A 75 -5.39 -5.87 11.16
CA VAL A 75 -6.01 -6.09 12.46
C VAL A 75 -5.22 -5.44 13.60
N ALA A 76 -3.89 -5.52 13.55
CA ALA A 76 -3.03 -5.05 14.63
C ALA A 76 -3.05 -3.51 14.78
N ASP A 77 -3.19 -2.74 13.70
CA ASP A 77 -3.23 -1.26 13.76
C ASP A 77 -4.41 -0.75 14.62
N ALA A 78 -5.48 -1.53 14.79
CA ALA A 78 -6.55 -1.19 15.72
C ALA A 78 -6.15 -1.29 17.20
N THR A 79 -5.08 -2.02 17.51
CA THR A 79 -4.65 -2.25 18.90
C THR A 79 -3.22 -1.82 19.19
N THR A 80 -2.37 -1.58 18.21
CA THR A 80 -0.98 -1.16 18.42
C THR A 80 -0.80 0.34 18.16
N ALA A 81 0.24 0.93 18.74
CA ALA A 81 0.66 2.30 18.44
C ALA A 81 2.20 2.37 18.36
N GLY A 82 2.70 2.93 17.27
CA GLY A 82 4.11 3.22 17.06
C GLY A 82 4.49 4.64 17.47
N LEU A 83 5.75 5.03 17.25
CA LEU A 83 6.18 6.41 17.39
C LEU A 83 5.56 7.29 16.31
N THR A 84 5.38 6.72 15.11
CA THR A 84 4.84 7.37 13.92
C THR A 84 3.79 6.49 13.25
N THR A 85 3.04 7.08 12.36
CA THR A 85 2.23 6.42 11.33
C THR A 85 2.43 7.13 10.00
N VAL A 86 1.83 6.59 8.93
CA VAL A 86 1.80 7.22 7.60
C VAL A 86 0.35 7.53 7.27
N ASP A 87 0.07 8.76 6.86
CA ASP A 87 -1.28 9.19 6.48
C ASP A 87 -1.64 8.75 5.05
N GLU A 88 -2.84 9.08 4.59
CA GLU A 88 -3.36 8.74 3.27
C GLU A 88 -2.58 9.36 2.11
N ASN A 89 -1.79 10.41 2.37
CA ASN A 89 -0.93 11.06 1.39
C ASN A 89 0.47 10.43 1.32
N GLY A 90 0.78 9.49 2.23
CA GLY A 90 2.11 8.92 2.37
C GLY A 90 3.07 9.77 3.22
N ASP A 91 2.55 10.74 3.95
CA ASP A 91 3.35 11.60 4.81
C ASP A 91 3.41 11.04 6.24
N PHE A 92 4.60 11.06 6.86
CA PHE A 92 4.77 10.61 8.23
C PHE A 92 4.10 11.55 9.22
N GLN A 93 3.38 10.97 10.20
CA GLN A 93 2.70 11.68 11.27
C GLN A 93 3.17 11.15 12.63
N PRO A 94 3.37 12.02 13.64
CA PRO A 94 3.73 11.59 14.98
C PRO A 94 2.50 10.99 15.71
N VAL A 95 2.69 9.82 16.34
CA VAL A 95 1.66 9.10 17.12
C VAL A 95 2.01 9.15 18.60
N LEU A 96 2.87 8.27 19.10
CA LEU A 96 3.38 8.31 20.47
C LEU A 96 4.53 9.33 20.62
N ALA A 97 5.22 9.67 19.52
CA ALA A 97 6.15 10.77 19.49
C ALA A 97 5.41 12.11 19.59
N ALA A 98 5.97 13.08 20.32
CA ALA A 98 5.42 14.43 20.43
C ALA A 98 5.57 15.21 19.11
N GLU A 99 6.64 14.94 18.38
CA GLU A 99 6.99 15.53 17.08
C GLU A 99 7.88 14.57 16.29
N LEU A 100 7.95 14.74 14.97
CA LEU A 100 8.92 14.01 14.15
C LEU A 100 10.32 14.61 14.37
N PRO A 101 11.37 13.79 14.60
CA PRO A 101 12.73 14.29 14.66
C PRO A 101 13.18 14.79 13.28
N THR A 102 13.75 15.99 13.25
CA THR A 102 14.27 16.65 12.05
C THR A 102 15.58 17.38 12.37
N LEU A 103 16.33 17.75 11.32
CA LEU A 103 17.48 18.66 11.47
C LEU A 103 17.05 20.00 12.09
N ALA A 104 15.90 20.53 11.68
CA ALA A 104 15.43 21.85 12.07
C ALA A 104 15.08 21.96 13.56
N ASN A 105 14.53 20.88 14.16
CA ASN A 105 14.21 20.85 15.60
C ASN A 105 15.31 20.23 16.47
N GLY A 106 16.46 19.87 15.85
CA GLY A 106 17.59 19.23 16.52
C GLY A 106 17.35 17.78 16.93
N GLY A 107 16.25 17.18 16.48
CA GLY A 107 15.94 15.77 16.68
C GLY A 107 16.80 14.85 15.82
N VAL A 108 17.42 15.36 14.76
CA VAL A 108 18.38 14.67 13.90
C VAL A 108 19.71 15.40 13.98
N SER A 109 20.82 14.71 14.21
CA SER A 109 22.18 15.28 14.19
C SER A 109 22.63 15.63 12.79
N GLU A 110 23.61 16.55 12.66
CA GLU A 110 24.13 16.99 11.36
C GLU A 110 24.78 15.86 10.52
N ASP A 111 25.31 14.84 11.18
CA ASP A 111 25.88 13.65 10.56
C ASP A 111 24.86 12.53 10.27
N PHE A 112 23.59 12.76 10.64
CA PHE A 112 22.48 11.80 10.50
C PHE A 112 22.65 10.48 11.28
N LEU A 113 23.58 10.43 12.23
CA LEU A 113 23.89 9.22 13.00
C LEU A 113 23.26 9.19 14.39
N THR A 114 22.64 10.31 14.82
CA THR A 114 21.93 10.37 16.10
C THR A 114 20.54 10.92 15.89
N ILE A 115 19.53 10.15 16.34
CA ILE A 115 18.11 10.53 16.27
C ILE A 115 17.55 10.59 17.67
N THR A 116 17.02 11.74 18.07
CA THR A 116 16.41 11.94 19.38
C THR A 116 14.89 11.94 19.26
N TRP A 117 14.26 10.95 19.85
CA TRP A 117 12.81 10.83 19.95
C TRP A 117 12.33 11.41 21.29
N LYS A 118 11.25 12.17 21.23
CA LYS A 118 10.54 12.68 22.41
C LYS A 118 9.13 12.11 22.42
N LEU A 119 8.78 11.43 23.48
CA LEU A 119 7.44 10.92 23.72
C LEU A 119 6.48 12.04 24.14
N ARG A 120 5.19 11.89 23.81
CA ARG A 120 4.12 12.70 24.41
C ARG A 120 4.14 12.54 25.92
N PRO A 121 3.71 13.55 26.70
CA PRO A 121 3.58 13.41 28.15
C PRO A 121 2.48 12.41 28.54
N ASP A 122 2.64 11.84 29.72
CA ASP A 122 1.61 11.04 30.40
C ASP A 122 1.06 9.81 29.64
N LEU A 123 1.86 9.25 28.70
CA LEU A 123 1.52 8.03 27.98
C LEU A 123 1.37 6.85 28.92
N LYS A 124 0.36 6.02 28.65
CA LYS A 124 0.07 4.80 29.40
C LYS A 124 -0.23 3.64 28.47
N TRP A 125 0.13 2.47 28.93
CA TRP A 125 -0.36 1.21 28.41
C TRP A 125 -1.83 0.98 28.80
N SER A 126 -2.49 0.04 28.13
CA SER A 126 -3.90 -0.27 28.35
C SER A 126 -4.18 -0.78 29.78
N ASP A 127 -3.19 -1.32 30.45
CA ASP A 127 -3.27 -1.75 31.86
C ASP A 127 -2.99 -0.61 32.87
N GLY A 128 -2.71 0.61 32.38
CA GLY A 128 -2.43 1.79 33.17
C GLY A 128 -0.97 2.01 33.56
N THR A 129 -0.07 1.08 33.21
CA THR A 129 1.39 1.24 33.43
C THR A 129 1.92 2.39 32.54
N PRO A 130 2.82 3.26 33.05
CA PRO A 130 3.44 4.30 32.22
C PRO A 130 4.20 3.72 31.03
N LEU A 131 4.03 4.30 29.84
CA LEU A 131 4.85 4.03 28.67
C LEU A 131 6.01 5.03 28.66
N THR A 132 7.23 4.52 28.53
CA THR A 132 8.45 5.32 28.65
C THR A 132 9.44 5.05 27.52
N SER A 133 10.51 5.83 27.47
CA SER A 133 11.62 5.65 26.52
C SER A 133 12.31 4.28 26.67
N ASP A 134 12.24 3.62 27.83
CA ASP A 134 12.76 2.27 28.04
C ASP A 134 11.99 1.23 27.20
N ASP A 135 10.72 1.47 26.89
CA ASP A 135 9.94 0.59 26.01
C ASP A 135 10.40 0.73 24.54
N ILE A 136 10.84 1.92 24.12
CA ILE A 136 11.48 2.11 22.79
C ILE A 136 12.76 1.29 22.70
N LYS A 137 13.62 1.40 23.73
CA LYS A 137 14.85 0.63 23.82
C LYS A 137 14.58 -0.87 23.79
N PHE A 138 13.61 -1.34 24.57
CA PHE A 138 13.22 -2.75 24.59
C PHE A 138 12.68 -3.21 23.23
N THR A 139 11.91 -2.38 22.53
CA THR A 139 11.43 -2.70 21.18
C THR A 139 12.59 -2.96 20.22
N TRP A 140 13.65 -2.14 20.29
CA TRP A 140 14.88 -2.38 19.54
C TRP A 140 15.59 -3.66 19.99
N GLU A 141 15.82 -3.85 21.30
CA GLU A 141 16.47 -5.03 21.84
C GLU A 141 15.78 -6.33 21.40
N ALA A 142 14.43 -6.33 21.37
CA ALA A 142 13.64 -7.47 20.94
C ALA A 142 13.79 -7.75 19.43
N ASN A 143 13.75 -6.73 18.60
CA ASN A 143 13.82 -6.89 17.14
C ASN A 143 15.25 -7.11 16.61
N ALA A 144 16.26 -6.58 17.28
CA ALA A 144 17.66 -6.79 16.94
C ALA A 144 18.21 -8.16 17.41
N ASN A 145 17.48 -8.86 18.26
CA ASN A 145 17.89 -10.19 18.74
C ASN A 145 17.74 -11.22 17.61
N PRO A 146 18.81 -11.93 17.21
CA PRO A 146 18.77 -12.89 16.11
C PRO A 146 17.86 -14.12 16.37
N ASP A 147 17.56 -14.41 17.64
CA ASP A 147 16.74 -15.55 18.05
C ASP A 147 15.26 -15.16 18.24
N SER A 148 14.89 -13.89 18.05
CA SER A 148 13.54 -13.37 18.29
C SER A 148 12.49 -13.90 17.31
N GLY A 149 12.91 -14.30 16.11
CA GLY A 149 12.02 -14.66 15.02
C GLY A 149 11.40 -13.45 14.29
N ALA A 150 11.88 -12.22 14.57
CA ALA A 150 11.45 -11.04 13.82
C ALA A 150 11.77 -11.17 12.33
N VAL A 151 10.78 -10.86 11.47
CA VAL A 151 10.89 -11.03 10.01
C VAL A 151 10.87 -9.70 9.26
N LEU A 152 10.49 -8.59 9.91
CA LEU A 152 10.50 -7.28 9.28
C LEU A 152 11.92 -6.70 9.26
N ALA A 153 12.46 -6.52 8.05
CA ALA A 153 13.76 -5.90 7.82
C ALA A 153 13.67 -4.37 7.89
N LEU A 154 13.54 -3.82 9.11
CA LEU A 154 13.40 -2.38 9.35
C LEU A 154 14.73 -1.67 9.65
N GLY A 155 15.86 -2.35 9.48
CA GLY A 155 17.18 -1.77 9.71
C GLY A 155 17.56 -1.63 11.19
N PHE A 156 16.96 -2.39 12.09
CA PHE A 156 17.34 -2.39 13.52
C PHE A 156 18.80 -2.76 13.77
N GLU A 157 19.41 -3.52 12.85
CA GLU A 157 20.84 -3.84 12.86
C GLU A 157 21.75 -2.64 12.61
N THR A 158 21.18 -1.51 12.16
CA THR A 158 21.93 -0.26 11.99
C THR A 158 22.03 0.56 13.26
N ILE A 159 21.34 0.17 14.33
CA ILE A 159 21.35 0.83 15.63
C ILE A 159 22.45 0.21 16.49
N ASP A 160 23.39 1.03 16.97
CA ASP A 160 24.44 0.60 17.90
C ASP A 160 24.00 0.66 19.35
N ALA A 161 23.22 1.68 19.72
CA ALA A 161 22.74 1.89 21.08
C ALA A 161 21.49 2.79 21.11
N ILE A 162 20.70 2.62 22.17
CA ILE A 162 19.64 3.58 22.54
C ILE A 162 19.85 3.98 23.99
N ASP A 163 20.06 5.29 24.21
CA ASP A 163 20.11 5.90 25.52
C ASP A 163 18.73 6.42 25.92
N THR A 164 18.36 6.22 27.19
CA THR A 164 17.10 6.69 27.78
C THR A 164 17.39 7.62 28.95
N PRO A 165 17.82 8.87 28.69
CA PRO A 165 18.26 9.80 29.75
C PRO A 165 17.14 10.18 30.71
N ASP A 166 15.89 10.11 30.27
CA ASP A 166 14.67 10.30 31.05
C ASP A 166 13.50 9.50 30.45
N ALA A 167 12.38 9.45 31.15
CA ALA A 167 11.22 8.65 30.77
C ALA A 167 10.58 9.03 29.42
N GLN A 168 10.89 10.20 28.86
CA GLN A 168 10.27 10.72 27.63
C GLN A 168 11.26 10.85 26.49
N THR A 169 12.55 10.66 26.72
CA THR A 169 13.59 10.89 25.71
C THR A 169 14.32 9.59 25.39
N ALA A 170 14.33 9.19 24.13
CA ALA A 170 15.18 8.11 23.62
C ALA A 170 16.15 8.68 22.57
N VAL A 171 17.45 8.46 22.77
CA VAL A 171 18.51 8.88 21.85
C VAL A 171 19.05 7.63 21.15
N VAL A 172 18.78 7.52 19.85
CA VAL A 172 19.15 6.37 19.02
C VAL A 172 20.45 6.69 18.28
N HIS A 173 21.46 5.86 18.46
CA HIS A 173 22.77 5.96 17.80
C HIS A 173 22.90 4.94 16.69
N TYR A 174 23.24 5.39 15.50
CA TYR A 174 23.33 4.59 14.28
C TYR A 174 24.79 4.42 13.83
N ASN A 175 25.13 3.25 13.28
CA ASN A 175 26.45 3.00 12.67
C ASN A 175 26.55 3.47 11.22
N LYS A 176 25.40 3.76 10.59
CA LYS A 176 25.29 4.35 9.25
C LYS A 176 23.97 5.11 9.13
N VAL A 177 23.85 5.99 8.14
CA VAL A 177 22.61 6.72 7.86
C VAL A 177 21.47 5.73 7.63
N SER A 178 20.41 5.84 8.42
CA SER A 178 19.22 4.99 8.32
C SER A 178 18.07 5.80 7.74
N GLN A 179 17.74 5.58 6.47
CA GLN A 179 16.62 6.25 5.81
C GLN A 179 15.28 5.80 6.39
N ALA A 180 15.25 4.59 6.99
CA ALA A 180 14.06 3.99 7.58
C ALA A 180 13.78 4.45 9.03
N TYR A 181 14.52 5.43 9.59
CA TYR A 181 14.40 5.81 11.01
C TYR A 181 12.96 6.14 11.43
N LEU A 182 12.15 6.73 10.56
CA LEU A 182 10.74 7.00 10.84
C LEU A 182 9.86 5.75 10.82
N MET A 183 10.29 4.69 10.11
CA MET A 183 9.53 3.44 10.00
C MET A 183 9.88 2.41 11.07
N GLN A 184 11.10 2.46 11.63
CA GLN A 184 11.60 1.42 12.53
C GLN A 184 10.68 1.17 13.72
N PHE A 185 10.08 2.22 14.27
CA PHE A 185 9.18 2.16 15.42
C PHE A 185 7.71 2.46 15.07
N ALA A 186 7.32 2.34 13.79
CA ALA A 186 5.95 2.62 13.35
C ALA A 186 4.99 1.44 13.58
N PHE A 187 5.49 0.21 13.70
CA PHE A 187 4.68 -1.01 13.81
C PHE A 187 4.28 -1.38 15.25
N GLY A 188 4.41 -0.44 16.17
CA GLY A 188 4.06 -0.59 17.58
C GLY A 188 5.28 -0.62 18.50
N ILE A 189 5.15 0.00 19.65
CA ILE A 189 6.12 -0.12 20.75
C ILE A 189 5.73 -1.36 21.57
N LEU A 190 6.73 -2.10 22.03
CA LEU A 190 6.56 -3.33 22.82
C LEU A 190 6.67 -3.04 24.32
N PRO A 191 5.71 -3.48 25.16
CA PRO A 191 5.73 -3.25 26.60
C PRO A 191 6.68 -4.21 27.31
N ARG A 192 7.81 -3.71 27.79
CA ARG A 192 8.78 -4.53 28.51
C ARG A 192 8.18 -5.29 29.72
N HIS A 193 7.23 -4.68 30.41
CA HIS A 193 6.62 -5.26 31.62
C HIS A 193 5.59 -6.37 31.34
N ALA A 194 5.06 -6.44 30.10
CA ALA A 194 3.97 -7.34 29.74
C ALA A 194 4.37 -8.37 28.66
N THR A 195 5.64 -8.41 28.29
CA THR A 195 6.22 -9.36 27.34
C THR A 195 7.26 -10.26 28.03
N GLY A 196 7.81 -11.21 27.30
CA GLY A 196 8.87 -12.10 27.79
C GLY A 196 10.27 -11.68 27.31
N GLU A 197 11.21 -12.62 27.37
CA GLU A 197 12.56 -12.41 26.85
C GLU A 197 12.53 -12.24 25.32
N PRO A 198 13.36 -11.36 24.74
CA PRO A 198 13.43 -11.14 23.29
C PRO A 198 13.61 -12.40 22.45
N ALA A 199 14.45 -13.32 22.88
CA ALA A 199 14.70 -14.59 22.18
C ALA A 199 13.47 -15.50 22.08
N ASP A 200 12.42 -15.24 22.87
CA ASP A 200 11.20 -16.04 22.91
C ASP A 200 9.99 -15.28 22.35
N MET A 201 10.24 -14.20 21.59
CA MET A 201 9.21 -13.27 21.10
C MET A 201 8.10 -13.99 20.32
N SER A 202 8.43 -15.00 19.53
CA SER A 202 7.44 -15.79 18.76
C SER A 202 6.43 -16.54 19.65
N ASN A 203 6.75 -16.79 20.92
CA ASN A 203 5.92 -17.54 21.86
C ASN A 203 5.23 -16.65 22.91
N TRP A 204 5.37 -15.33 22.85
CA TRP A 204 4.73 -14.45 23.83
C TRP A 204 3.20 -14.57 23.79
N GLU A 205 2.56 -14.66 24.94
CA GLU A 205 1.10 -14.57 25.06
C GLU A 205 0.57 -13.21 24.54
N TRP A 206 1.40 -12.19 24.64
CA TRP A 206 1.17 -10.85 24.10
C TRP A 206 0.78 -10.87 22.60
N ASN A 207 1.28 -11.82 21.82
CA ASN A 207 1.03 -11.93 20.38
C ASN A 207 -0.46 -12.12 20.03
N ARG A 208 -1.30 -12.54 20.99
CA ARG A 208 -2.74 -12.72 20.81
C ARG A 208 -3.60 -11.82 21.71
N ALA A 209 -3.06 -11.39 22.84
CA ALA A 209 -3.75 -10.52 23.80
C ALA A 209 -2.82 -9.39 24.27
N PRO A 210 -2.50 -8.43 23.38
CA PRO A 210 -1.51 -7.42 23.69
C PRO A 210 -1.98 -6.43 24.76
N VAL A 211 -1.12 -6.18 25.75
CA VAL A 211 -1.12 -4.92 26.50
C VAL A 211 -0.58 -3.86 25.53
N THR A 212 -1.34 -2.82 25.29
CA THR A 212 -1.11 -1.93 24.15
C THR A 212 -1.29 -0.46 24.47
N ALA A 213 -0.74 0.43 23.63
CA ALA A 213 -0.99 1.87 23.66
C ALA A 213 -1.95 2.33 22.54
N GLY A 214 -2.46 1.41 21.72
CA GLY A 214 -3.40 1.70 20.65
C GLY A 214 -4.83 1.99 21.12
N PRO A 215 -5.74 2.31 20.17
CA PRO A 215 -7.09 2.78 20.53
C PRO A 215 -8.01 1.68 21.11
N PHE A 216 -7.78 0.41 20.80
CA PHE A 216 -8.59 -0.71 21.28
C PHE A 216 -7.74 -1.81 21.92
N VAL A 217 -8.38 -2.63 22.75
CA VAL A 217 -7.77 -3.76 23.46
C VAL A 217 -8.53 -5.02 23.12
N VAL A 218 -7.82 -6.10 22.81
CA VAL A 218 -8.43 -7.41 22.54
C VAL A 218 -9.18 -7.88 23.78
N SER A 219 -10.50 -8.05 23.67
CA SER A 219 -11.36 -8.58 24.74
C SER A 219 -11.79 -10.02 24.50
N ASN A 220 -11.82 -10.46 23.23
CA ASN A 220 -12.09 -11.85 22.87
C ASN A 220 -11.47 -12.18 21.51
N TRP A 221 -10.89 -13.36 21.39
CA TRP A 221 -10.41 -13.91 20.14
C TRP A 221 -10.92 -15.34 19.97
N GLU A 222 -11.94 -15.48 19.13
CA GLU A 222 -12.53 -16.76 18.77
C GLU A 222 -11.92 -17.23 17.44
N SER A 223 -11.00 -18.20 17.53
CA SER A 223 -10.23 -18.68 16.37
C SER A 223 -11.14 -19.16 15.24
N GLY A 224 -10.84 -18.72 14.02
CA GLY A 224 -11.60 -19.02 12.81
C GLY A 224 -12.93 -18.27 12.69
N SER A 225 -13.27 -17.40 13.65
CA SER A 225 -14.55 -16.72 13.69
C SER A 225 -14.36 -15.20 13.78
N SER A 226 -13.89 -14.67 14.93
CA SER A 226 -13.81 -13.24 15.11
C SER A 226 -12.78 -12.80 16.15
N ILE A 227 -12.35 -11.54 16.04
CA ILE A 227 -11.55 -10.84 17.05
C ILE A 227 -12.34 -9.62 17.49
N THR A 228 -12.69 -9.58 18.77
CA THR A 228 -13.41 -8.46 19.39
C THR A 228 -12.42 -7.62 20.19
N MET A 229 -12.47 -6.31 19.97
CA MET A 229 -11.64 -5.34 20.68
C MET A 229 -12.52 -4.27 21.30
N ASP A 230 -12.32 -3.99 22.58
CA ASP A 230 -13.04 -2.95 23.31
C ASP A 230 -12.17 -1.69 23.41
N ARG A 231 -12.81 -0.53 23.59
CA ARG A 231 -12.15 0.76 23.74
C ARG A 231 -11.05 0.72 24.80
N ASN A 232 -9.86 1.21 24.48
CA ASN A 232 -8.78 1.40 25.46
C ASN A 232 -9.08 2.60 26.37
N PRO A 233 -9.30 2.37 27.68
CA PRO A 233 -9.61 3.48 28.60
C PRO A 233 -8.43 4.41 28.87
N ASN A 234 -7.21 4.00 28.53
CA ASN A 234 -5.97 4.73 28.70
C ASN A 234 -5.40 5.27 27.38
N TYR A 235 -6.23 5.33 26.31
CA TYR A 235 -5.78 5.87 25.02
C TYR A 235 -5.38 7.33 25.16
N TYR A 236 -4.27 7.71 24.54
CA TYR A 236 -3.60 9.01 24.76
C TYR A 236 -4.34 10.23 24.18
N LEU A 237 -5.30 10.04 23.27
CA LEU A 237 -6.10 11.13 22.71
C LEU A 237 -7.41 11.28 23.50
N ASP A 238 -7.59 12.44 24.11
CA ASP A 238 -8.77 12.74 24.91
C ASP A 238 -10.07 12.60 24.09
N GLY A 239 -11.01 11.83 24.64
CA GLY A 239 -12.31 11.60 24.02
C GLY A 239 -12.31 10.61 22.85
N GLN A 240 -11.19 10.03 22.52
CA GLN A 240 -11.05 8.97 21.51
C GLN A 240 -10.65 7.62 22.16
N PRO A 241 -10.84 6.50 21.43
CA PRO A 241 -11.63 6.37 20.22
C PRO A 241 -13.12 6.64 20.47
N TYR A 242 -13.87 7.03 19.41
CA TYR A 242 -15.30 7.35 19.59
C TYR A 242 -16.17 6.09 19.71
N LEU A 243 -15.79 4.98 19.06
CA LEU A 243 -16.47 3.70 19.16
C LEU A 243 -16.22 3.02 20.51
N ASP A 244 -17.16 2.20 20.97
CA ASP A 244 -17.00 1.34 22.15
C ASP A 244 -16.28 0.04 21.80
N ARG A 245 -16.48 -0.44 20.55
CA ARG A 245 -16.05 -1.78 20.13
C ARG A 245 -15.77 -1.84 18.62
N VAL A 246 -14.76 -2.64 18.28
CA VAL A 246 -14.45 -3.04 16.91
C VAL A 246 -14.43 -4.57 16.85
N ILE A 247 -15.03 -5.16 15.82
CA ILE A 247 -15.07 -6.60 15.60
C ILE A 247 -14.49 -6.91 14.22
N PHE A 248 -13.46 -7.72 14.17
CA PHE A 248 -12.95 -8.28 12.94
C PHE A 248 -13.59 -9.64 12.72
N GLN A 249 -14.48 -9.73 11.74
CA GLN A 249 -15.21 -10.95 11.39
C GLN A 249 -14.51 -11.69 10.27
N VAL A 250 -14.11 -12.93 10.51
CA VAL A 250 -13.44 -13.77 9.50
C VAL A 250 -14.49 -14.38 8.57
N VAL A 251 -14.42 -14.04 7.30
CA VAL A 251 -15.34 -14.52 6.24
C VAL A 251 -14.54 -14.83 4.99
N PRO A 252 -14.13 -16.09 4.75
CA PRO A 252 -13.26 -16.43 3.61
C PRO A 252 -13.93 -16.31 2.23
N ASP A 253 -15.24 -16.49 2.13
CA ASP A 253 -15.96 -16.45 0.86
C ASP A 253 -16.33 -15.02 0.47
N ALA A 254 -15.88 -14.55 -0.68
CA ALA A 254 -16.10 -13.18 -1.16
C ALA A 254 -17.59 -12.85 -1.38
N SER A 255 -18.40 -13.84 -1.80
CA SER A 255 -19.85 -13.64 -1.98
C SER A 255 -20.57 -13.49 -0.64
N ALA A 256 -20.11 -14.22 0.38
CA ALA A 256 -20.61 -14.06 1.75
C ALA A 256 -20.22 -12.70 2.35
N GLN A 257 -18.98 -12.23 2.11
CA GLN A 257 -18.54 -10.89 2.51
C GLN A 257 -19.46 -9.82 1.90
N MET A 258 -19.72 -9.90 0.59
CA MET A 258 -20.63 -9.01 -0.12
C MET A 258 -22.03 -9.04 0.48
N ALA A 259 -22.56 -10.23 0.74
CA ALA A 259 -23.89 -10.37 1.34
C ALA A 259 -24.00 -9.71 2.72
N MET A 260 -22.96 -9.82 3.54
CA MET A 260 -22.89 -9.14 4.85
C MET A 260 -22.87 -7.60 4.72
N MET A 261 -22.11 -7.07 3.77
CA MET A 261 -22.11 -5.61 3.48
C MET A 261 -23.49 -5.14 3.05
N ILE A 262 -24.13 -5.86 2.13
CA ILE A 262 -25.48 -5.59 1.62
C ILE A 262 -26.54 -5.60 2.74
N GLN A 263 -26.43 -6.53 3.69
CA GLN A 263 -27.36 -6.66 4.80
C GLN A 263 -27.06 -5.70 5.95
N GLY A 264 -25.96 -4.93 5.87
CA GLY A 264 -25.51 -4.02 6.94
C GLY A 264 -24.92 -4.74 8.15
N GLU A 265 -24.59 -6.03 8.01
CA GLU A 265 -23.96 -6.85 9.08
C GLU A 265 -22.45 -6.55 9.18
N GLY A 266 -21.84 -6.01 8.13
CA GLY A 266 -20.48 -5.49 8.10
C GLY A 266 -20.45 -4.02 7.67
N GLN A 267 -19.51 -3.25 8.21
CA GLN A 267 -19.39 -1.82 7.91
C GLN A 267 -18.15 -1.45 7.09
N VAL A 268 -17.14 -2.30 7.09
CA VAL A 268 -15.89 -2.05 6.30
C VAL A 268 -15.41 -3.35 5.70
N GLN A 269 -15.04 -3.31 4.43
CA GLN A 269 -14.44 -4.43 3.71
C GLN A 269 -13.40 -3.93 2.70
N LEU A 270 -12.30 -4.66 2.57
CA LEU A 270 -11.38 -4.54 1.43
C LEU A 270 -11.92 -5.39 0.26
N TRP A 271 -12.03 -4.79 -0.92
CA TRP A 271 -12.45 -5.45 -2.15
C TRP A 271 -11.22 -5.97 -2.91
N PRO A 272 -10.92 -7.26 -2.86
CA PRO A 272 -9.80 -7.78 -3.65
C PRO A 272 -10.15 -7.79 -5.14
N GLY A 273 -9.52 -6.93 -5.92
CA GLY A 273 -9.46 -7.00 -7.37
C GLY A 273 -10.80 -7.00 -8.12
N ALA A 274 -11.80 -6.24 -7.67
CA ALA A 274 -13.15 -6.48 -8.12
C ALA A 274 -13.81 -5.29 -8.82
N GLU A 275 -13.40 -4.96 -10.05
CA GLU A 275 -14.16 -4.02 -10.88
C GLU A 275 -15.67 -4.31 -10.87
N LYS A 276 -16.07 -5.57 -11.11
CA LYS A 276 -17.48 -5.93 -11.22
C LYS A 276 -18.22 -5.89 -9.89
N ALA A 277 -17.64 -6.40 -8.82
CA ALA A 277 -18.26 -6.37 -7.49
C ALA A 277 -18.41 -4.95 -6.93
N ILE A 278 -17.47 -4.07 -7.27
CA ILE A 278 -17.49 -2.65 -6.98
C ILE A 278 -18.69 -1.97 -7.64
N TYR A 279 -18.86 -2.16 -8.96
CA TYR A 279 -19.98 -1.56 -9.70
C TYR A 279 -21.34 -2.14 -9.27
N ASP A 280 -21.38 -3.44 -8.99
CA ASP A 280 -22.60 -4.10 -8.51
C ASP A 280 -23.00 -3.54 -7.11
N ALA A 281 -22.05 -3.33 -6.21
CA ALA A 281 -22.31 -2.75 -4.88
C ALA A 281 -22.78 -1.28 -4.94
N GLN A 282 -22.18 -0.47 -5.80
CA GLN A 282 -22.63 0.92 -6.04
C GLN A 282 -24.03 0.97 -6.67
N ALA A 283 -24.31 0.09 -7.64
CA ALA A 283 -25.59 0.04 -8.32
C ALA A 283 -26.73 -0.35 -7.37
N GLU A 284 -26.44 -1.12 -6.32
CA GLU A 284 -27.42 -1.52 -5.31
C GLU A 284 -27.58 -0.50 -4.15
N GLY A 285 -26.76 0.58 -4.13
CA GLY A 285 -26.90 1.72 -3.22
C GLY A 285 -26.56 1.43 -1.75
N MET A 286 -25.68 0.45 -1.49
CA MET A 286 -25.50 -0.13 -0.14
C MET A 286 -24.20 0.21 0.57
N ALA A 287 -23.21 0.77 -0.13
CA ALA A 287 -21.95 1.14 0.49
C ALA A 287 -21.35 2.34 -0.22
N SER A 288 -20.69 3.22 0.49
CA SER A 288 -19.77 4.16 -0.15
C SER A 288 -18.54 3.36 -0.56
N LEU A 289 -18.21 3.40 -1.84
CA LEU A 289 -16.97 2.87 -2.35
C LEU A 289 -15.97 4.01 -2.50
N GLN A 290 -14.83 3.86 -1.87
CA GLN A 290 -13.69 4.74 -2.09
C GLN A 290 -12.70 4.01 -2.99
N GLU A 291 -12.50 4.55 -4.19
CA GLU A 291 -11.48 4.07 -5.12
C GLU A 291 -10.29 5.01 -5.03
N ILE A 292 -9.13 4.45 -4.76
CA ILE A 292 -7.86 5.20 -4.74
C ILE A 292 -6.85 4.53 -5.66
N PRO A 293 -5.93 5.31 -6.27
CA PRO A 293 -4.76 4.72 -6.91
C PRO A 293 -3.98 3.91 -5.86
N GLY A 294 -3.81 2.62 -6.13
CA GLY A 294 -3.02 1.73 -5.29
C GLY A 294 -1.51 1.93 -5.52
N PRO A 295 -0.65 1.30 -4.70
CA PRO A 295 0.80 1.44 -4.80
C PRO A 295 1.41 0.63 -5.96
N TRP A 296 0.63 -0.20 -6.61
CA TRP A 296 1.10 -1.08 -7.66
C TRP A 296 1.10 -0.40 -9.02
N ASN A 297 2.26 -0.42 -9.68
CA ASN A 297 2.52 0.25 -10.94
C ASN A 297 2.83 -0.80 -12.01
N MET A 298 1.98 -0.94 -13.02
CA MET A 298 2.22 -1.80 -14.16
C MET A 298 3.25 -1.16 -15.09
N ALA A 299 4.27 -1.91 -15.48
CA ALA A 299 5.31 -1.43 -16.37
C ALA A 299 5.80 -2.50 -17.34
N LEU A 300 6.25 -2.05 -18.51
CA LEU A 300 6.97 -2.85 -19.49
C LEU A 300 8.47 -2.60 -19.31
N PHE A 301 9.20 -3.62 -18.86
CA PHE A 301 10.63 -3.58 -18.58
C PHE A 301 11.42 -4.05 -19.81
N PHE A 302 12.49 -3.37 -20.13
CA PHE A 302 13.37 -3.72 -21.22
C PHE A 302 14.67 -4.35 -20.70
N ASN A 303 15.11 -5.43 -21.32
CA ASN A 303 16.49 -5.88 -21.15
C ASN A 303 17.40 -5.06 -22.08
N LEU A 304 18.30 -4.28 -21.51
CA LEU A 304 19.20 -3.43 -22.29
C LEU A 304 20.51 -4.13 -22.67
N SER A 305 20.74 -5.34 -22.14
CA SER A 305 21.87 -6.21 -22.50
C SER A 305 21.41 -7.33 -23.40
N GLN A 306 22.31 -7.89 -24.15
CA GLN A 306 22.01 -9.06 -24.97
C GLN A 306 21.55 -10.21 -24.07
N PRO A 307 20.42 -10.91 -24.38
CA PRO A 307 19.99 -12.07 -23.64
C PRO A 307 21.04 -13.18 -23.71
N PHE A 308 21.36 -13.80 -22.57
CA PHE A 308 22.34 -14.88 -22.48
C PHE A 308 21.84 -16.00 -21.58
N ASP A 309 22.21 -17.21 -21.94
CA ASP A 309 21.86 -18.38 -21.15
C ASP A 309 22.58 -18.46 -19.79
N ASN A 310 23.71 -17.80 -19.58
CA ASN A 310 24.50 -17.97 -18.35
C ASN A 310 25.39 -16.80 -17.91
N ASP A 311 25.41 -15.66 -18.61
CA ASP A 311 26.19 -14.47 -18.18
C ASP A 311 25.42 -13.18 -18.44
N PRO A 312 24.61 -12.76 -17.48
CA PRO A 312 23.71 -11.61 -17.61
C PRO A 312 24.41 -10.25 -17.48
N GLY A 313 25.69 -10.16 -17.75
CA GLY A 313 26.44 -8.90 -17.70
C GLY A 313 25.79 -7.77 -18.50
N PRO A 314 26.12 -6.50 -18.19
CA PRO A 314 25.50 -5.34 -18.85
C PRO A 314 25.96 -5.12 -20.30
N THR A 315 26.87 -5.91 -20.80
CA THR A 315 27.47 -5.78 -22.14
C THR A 315 27.64 -7.15 -22.80
N PRO A 316 27.46 -7.27 -24.10
CA PRO A 316 27.12 -6.22 -25.07
C PRO A 316 25.66 -5.72 -24.97
N PRO A 317 25.34 -4.56 -25.56
CA PRO A 317 23.97 -4.04 -25.60
C PRO A 317 23.03 -5.01 -26.34
N HIS A 318 21.74 -4.99 -25.93
CA HIS A 318 20.69 -5.75 -26.62
C HIS A 318 20.62 -5.31 -28.11
N PRO A 319 20.53 -6.25 -29.06
CA PRO A 319 20.58 -5.93 -30.50
C PRO A 319 19.50 -4.93 -30.94
N ILE A 320 18.32 -4.99 -30.34
CA ILE A 320 17.16 -4.15 -30.66
C ILE A 320 16.99 -3.06 -29.58
N LEU A 321 16.82 -3.47 -28.33
CA LEU A 321 16.46 -2.60 -27.22
C LEU A 321 17.64 -1.76 -26.68
N GLY A 322 18.87 -2.06 -27.04
CA GLY A 322 20.05 -1.23 -26.71
C GLY A 322 19.97 0.17 -27.29
N ASP A 323 19.35 0.35 -28.46
CA ASP A 323 19.14 1.67 -29.07
C ASP A 323 17.95 2.41 -28.43
N LEU A 324 18.23 3.56 -27.82
CA LEU A 324 17.20 4.38 -27.18
C LEU A 324 16.08 4.79 -28.16
N ARG A 325 16.40 5.02 -29.44
CA ARG A 325 15.41 5.41 -30.46
C ARG A 325 14.36 4.34 -30.67
N VAL A 326 14.74 3.06 -30.56
CA VAL A 326 13.80 1.92 -30.64
C VAL A 326 12.87 1.93 -29.41
N ARG A 327 13.40 2.11 -28.20
CA ARG A 327 12.58 2.20 -26.98
C ARG A 327 11.61 3.40 -27.02
N GLN A 328 12.08 4.54 -27.54
CA GLN A 328 11.24 5.72 -27.75
C GLN A 328 10.14 5.46 -28.78
N ALA A 329 10.45 4.73 -29.86
CA ALA A 329 9.45 4.34 -30.85
C ALA A 329 8.38 3.42 -30.26
N ILE A 330 8.78 2.45 -29.44
CA ILE A 330 7.83 1.60 -28.70
C ILE A 330 6.93 2.45 -27.80
N ALA A 331 7.52 3.40 -27.04
CA ALA A 331 6.75 4.29 -26.17
C ALA A 331 5.75 5.18 -26.93
N HIS A 332 6.10 5.67 -28.12
CA HIS A 332 5.19 6.42 -29.00
C HIS A 332 4.15 5.54 -29.70
N ALA A 333 4.40 4.25 -29.87
CA ALA A 333 3.44 3.32 -30.47
C ALA A 333 2.36 2.83 -29.48
N ILE A 334 2.55 3.01 -28.17
CA ILE A 334 1.57 2.61 -27.14
C ILE A 334 0.47 3.67 -27.03
N ASP A 335 -0.78 3.26 -27.22
CA ASP A 335 -1.98 4.05 -26.97
C ASP A 335 -2.39 3.91 -25.49
N TYR A 336 -1.87 4.81 -24.66
CA TYR A 336 -2.12 4.81 -23.20
C TYR A 336 -3.58 5.09 -22.86
N ASP A 337 -4.27 5.90 -23.66
CA ASP A 337 -5.67 6.23 -23.41
C ASP A 337 -6.56 4.99 -23.65
N THR A 338 -6.29 4.22 -24.70
CA THR A 338 -6.97 2.93 -24.93
C THR A 338 -6.69 1.93 -23.80
N ILE A 339 -5.45 1.87 -23.29
CA ILE A 339 -5.11 0.98 -22.16
C ILE A 339 -5.95 1.35 -20.92
N ILE A 340 -6.02 2.62 -20.57
CA ILE A 340 -6.67 3.09 -19.34
C ILE A 340 -8.20 3.05 -19.45
N ASN A 341 -8.77 3.44 -20.60
CA ASN A 341 -10.19 3.63 -20.72
C ASN A 341 -10.94 2.39 -21.22
N ASP A 342 -10.29 1.56 -22.06
CA ASP A 342 -10.97 0.47 -22.75
C ASP A 342 -10.51 -0.91 -22.27
N ILE A 343 -9.22 -1.09 -21.98
CA ILE A 343 -8.64 -2.39 -21.62
C ILE A 343 -8.70 -2.61 -20.10
N ASN A 344 -8.12 -1.69 -19.33
CA ASN A 344 -8.04 -1.75 -17.87
C ASN A 344 -8.78 -0.56 -17.25
N ARG A 345 -10.11 -0.59 -17.31
CA ARG A 345 -10.95 0.48 -16.76
C ARG A 345 -10.76 0.65 -15.26
N GLY A 346 -10.76 1.90 -14.82
CA GLY A 346 -10.63 2.23 -13.40
C GLY A 346 -9.20 2.39 -12.91
N VAL A 347 -8.17 2.13 -13.74
CA VAL A 347 -6.77 2.39 -13.38
C VAL A 347 -6.39 3.86 -13.58
N SER A 348 -5.33 4.30 -12.91
CA SER A 348 -4.84 5.68 -13.01
C SER A 348 -3.60 5.77 -13.88
N PRO A 349 -3.42 6.84 -14.68
CA PRO A 349 -2.22 7.03 -15.48
C PRO A 349 -0.96 7.01 -14.62
N SER A 350 0.11 6.36 -15.11
CA SER A 350 1.44 6.41 -14.49
C SER A 350 2.51 6.76 -15.51
N THR A 351 3.47 7.57 -15.09
CA THR A 351 4.59 8.03 -15.93
C THR A 351 5.94 7.70 -15.34
N SER A 352 5.97 7.31 -14.07
CA SER A 352 7.19 7.00 -13.33
C SER A 352 6.88 6.15 -12.09
N PRO A 353 7.88 5.56 -11.45
CA PRO A 353 7.69 4.89 -10.17
C PRO A 353 7.36 5.85 -9.02
N PHE A 354 7.57 7.17 -9.21
CA PHE A 354 7.40 8.22 -8.19
C PHE A 354 6.05 8.95 -8.35
N ALA A 355 4.97 8.21 -8.59
CA ALA A 355 3.66 8.79 -8.80
C ALA A 355 2.90 9.12 -7.49
N TYR A 356 3.36 8.63 -6.34
CA TYR A 356 2.67 8.70 -5.06
C TYR A 356 3.64 8.75 -3.87
N GLY A 357 3.12 8.94 -2.65
CA GLY A 357 3.90 9.01 -1.41
C GLY A 357 4.64 10.33 -1.22
N TRP A 358 5.39 10.45 -0.14
CA TRP A 358 6.18 11.65 0.18
C TRP A 358 7.24 11.95 -0.88
N TYR A 359 7.69 10.95 -1.63
CA TYR A 359 8.67 11.06 -2.72
C TYR A 359 8.04 11.31 -4.09
N ARG A 360 6.74 11.62 -4.14
CA ARG A 360 6.02 11.88 -5.40
C ARG A 360 6.61 13.04 -6.19
N CYS A 361 6.65 12.87 -7.50
CA CYS A 361 7.14 13.83 -8.46
C CYS A 361 6.14 13.99 -9.60
N ASP A 362 5.88 15.22 -9.99
CA ASP A 362 5.14 15.50 -11.22
C ASP A 362 6.11 15.35 -12.40
N ILE A 363 6.11 14.16 -13.01
CA ILE A 363 6.93 13.83 -14.17
C ILE A 363 5.98 13.66 -15.36
N PRO A 364 5.90 14.62 -16.27
CA PRO A 364 5.06 14.49 -17.44
C PRO A 364 5.52 13.32 -18.31
N ARG A 365 4.57 12.67 -18.99
CA ARG A 365 4.89 11.62 -19.96
C ARG A 365 5.74 12.22 -21.08
N ALA A 366 6.96 11.75 -21.22
CA ALA A 366 7.91 12.24 -22.22
C ALA A 366 7.50 11.81 -23.64
N TYR A 367 6.82 10.67 -23.77
CA TYR A 367 6.42 10.07 -25.05
C TYR A 367 4.90 9.83 -25.05
N THR A 368 4.22 10.53 -25.94
CA THR A 368 2.76 10.40 -26.16
C THR A 368 2.50 9.51 -27.37
N PHE A 369 1.30 8.95 -27.47
CA PHE A 369 0.89 8.14 -28.61
C PHE A 369 1.02 8.92 -29.93
N ASP A 370 1.93 8.50 -30.79
CA ASP A 370 2.22 9.08 -32.09
C ASP A 370 2.87 8.04 -33.02
N VAL A 371 2.05 7.34 -33.79
CA VAL A 371 2.50 6.31 -34.75
C VAL A 371 3.44 6.88 -35.81
N ALA A 372 3.25 8.12 -36.25
CA ALA A 372 4.11 8.73 -37.25
C ALA A 372 5.51 8.99 -36.66
N LYS A 373 5.58 9.46 -35.43
CA LYS A 373 6.85 9.65 -34.72
C LYS A 373 7.55 8.33 -34.42
N ALA A 374 6.80 7.30 -34.02
CA ALA A 374 7.35 5.95 -33.81
C ALA A 374 7.99 5.41 -35.09
N ASN A 375 7.30 5.51 -36.24
CA ASN A 375 7.84 5.09 -37.53
C ASN A 375 9.10 5.91 -37.90
N GLN A 376 9.10 7.23 -37.72
CA GLN A 376 10.27 8.07 -37.95
C GLN A 376 11.49 7.61 -37.14
N LEU A 377 11.30 7.34 -35.86
CA LEU A 377 12.39 6.91 -34.97
C LEU A 377 12.95 5.54 -35.35
N LEU A 378 12.10 4.61 -35.80
CA LEU A 378 12.55 3.31 -36.30
C LEU A 378 13.33 3.46 -37.61
N ASP A 379 12.88 4.31 -38.54
CA ASP A 379 13.62 4.61 -39.78
C ASP A 379 15.00 5.24 -39.46
N GLU A 380 15.06 6.21 -38.56
CA GLU A 380 16.29 6.86 -38.10
C GLU A 380 17.22 5.88 -37.36
N ALA A 381 16.66 4.86 -36.70
CA ALA A 381 17.41 3.81 -36.02
C ALA A 381 17.92 2.71 -36.96
N GLY A 382 17.58 2.78 -38.27
CA GLY A 382 18.03 1.82 -39.27
C GLY A 382 17.16 0.58 -39.38
N TRP A 383 15.86 0.69 -39.02
CA TRP A 383 14.87 -0.39 -39.14
C TRP A 383 13.92 -0.07 -40.29
N VAL A 384 14.12 -0.69 -41.46
CA VAL A 384 13.32 -0.46 -42.67
C VAL A 384 12.17 -1.43 -42.78
N MET A 385 11.04 -1.01 -43.35
CA MET A 385 9.87 -1.86 -43.53
C MET A 385 10.18 -2.99 -44.55
N GLY A 386 9.97 -4.24 -44.13
CA GLY A 386 10.08 -5.43 -44.98
C GLY A 386 8.84 -5.65 -45.83
N ASP A 387 8.94 -6.55 -46.83
CA ASP A 387 7.87 -6.88 -47.75
C ASP A 387 6.64 -7.56 -47.08
N ASP A 388 6.86 -8.15 -45.92
CA ASP A 388 5.84 -8.82 -45.10
C ASP A 388 5.24 -7.91 -44.02
N GLY A 389 5.62 -6.65 -44.01
CA GLY A 389 5.14 -5.66 -43.05
C GLY A 389 5.88 -5.66 -41.72
N ILE A 390 6.91 -6.47 -41.53
CA ILE A 390 7.79 -6.45 -40.34
C ILE A 390 9.12 -5.78 -40.71
N ARG A 391 9.58 -4.89 -39.86
CA ARG A 391 10.83 -4.16 -40.08
C ARG A 391 12.05 -5.07 -39.97
N VAL A 392 13.07 -4.76 -40.74
CA VAL A 392 14.37 -5.44 -40.73
C VAL A 392 15.49 -4.41 -40.56
N ALA A 393 16.57 -4.79 -39.89
CA ALA A 393 17.74 -3.96 -39.70
C ALA A 393 18.45 -3.69 -41.03
N GLN A 394 18.77 -2.43 -41.29
CA GLN A 394 19.62 -1.96 -42.37
C GLN A 394 20.44 -0.77 -41.85
N GLY A 395 21.61 -1.07 -41.29
CA GLY A 395 22.47 -0.09 -40.63
C GLY A 395 22.01 0.25 -39.19
N ALA A 396 21.29 -0.65 -38.52
CA ALA A 396 20.95 -0.50 -37.12
C ALA A 396 22.20 -0.53 -36.24
N MET A 397 22.16 0.18 -35.10
CA MET A 397 23.33 0.42 -34.25
C MET A 397 23.95 -0.86 -33.69
N TYR A 398 23.14 -1.82 -33.26
CA TYR A 398 23.58 -3.02 -32.55
C TYR A 398 23.13 -4.33 -33.22
N ALA A 399 22.20 -4.27 -34.18
CA ALA A 399 21.70 -5.44 -34.87
C ALA A 399 22.40 -5.64 -36.22
N PRO A 400 22.78 -6.87 -36.59
CA PRO A 400 23.24 -7.19 -37.95
C PRO A 400 22.16 -6.87 -38.99
N ASP A 401 22.58 -6.45 -40.19
CA ASP A 401 21.66 -6.23 -41.30
C ASP A 401 20.84 -7.50 -41.60
N GLY A 402 19.54 -7.32 -41.83
CA GLY A 402 18.59 -8.42 -42.07
C GLY A 402 17.97 -8.98 -40.77
N THR A 403 18.41 -8.56 -39.59
CA THR A 403 17.73 -8.92 -38.31
C THR A 403 16.31 -8.39 -38.34
N ARG A 404 15.32 -9.23 -38.05
CA ARG A 404 13.90 -8.82 -37.93
C ARG A 404 13.67 -8.06 -36.62
N LEU A 405 12.78 -7.08 -36.66
CA LEU A 405 12.30 -6.39 -35.46
C LEU A 405 11.25 -7.25 -34.75
N THR A 406 11.74 -8.32 -34.13
CA THR A 406 10.92 -9.30 -33.39
C THR A 406 11.42 -9.33 -31.94
N LEU A 407 10.51 -9.16 -31.00
CA LEU A 407 10.79 -9.15 -29.55
C LEU A 407 9.80 -10.05 -28.81
N GLN A 408 10.32 -10.74 -27.80
CA GLN A 408 9.51 -11.55 -26.90
C GLN A 408 9.13 -10.73 -25.67
N MET A 409 7.84 -10.72 -25.34
CA MET A 409 7.29 -10.13 -24.13
C MET A 409 6.84 -11.25 -23.19
N GLU A 410 7.34 -11.22 -21.96
CA GLU A 410 7.08 -12.23 -20.95
C GLU A 410 6.34 -11.62 -19.77
N GLY A 411 5.22 -12.23 -19.40
CA GLY A 411 4.45 -11.96 -18.22
C GLY A 411 4.20 -13.23 -17.42
N TYR A 412 3.21 -13.20 -16.51
CA TYR A 412 2.87 -14.37 -15.72
C TYR A 412 1.43 -14.83 -15.98
N THR A 413 1.22 -16.15 -15.85
CA THR A 413 -0.08 -16.79 -16.05
C THR A 413 -1.08 -16.45 -14.94
N ASN A 414 -2.37 -16.76 -15.18
CA ASN A 414 -3.46 -16.61 -14.20
C ASN A 414 -3.86 -15.16 -13.83
N PHE A 415 -3.50 -14.19 -14.68
CA PHE A 415 -3.92 -12.79 -14.51
C PHE A 415 -4.51 -12.27 -15.83
N GLN A 416 -5.84 -12.30 -15.94
CA GLN A 416 -6.55 -12.01 -17.20
C GLN A 416 -6.33 -10.56 -17.70
N GLU A 417 -6.24 -9.61 -16.80
CA GLU A 417 -6.01 -8.20 -17.12
C GLU A 417 -4.64 -8.00 -17.78
N LEU A 418 -3.63 -8.73 -17.31
CA LEU A 418 -2.30 -8.72 -17.91
C LEU A 418 -2.34 -9.29 -19.33
N GLN A 419 -3.03 -10.42 -19.53
CA GLN A 419 -3.15 -11.07 -20.85
C GLN A 419 -3.83 -10.15 -21.88
N LYS A 420 -4.91 -9.44 -21.50
CA LYS A 420 -5.56 -8.44 -22.37
C LYS A 420 -4.62 -7.29 -22.72
N LEU A 421 -3.84 -6.83 -21.75
CA LEU A 421 -2.86 -5.77 -21.96
C LEU A 421 -1.76 -6.20 -22.92
N GLU A 422 -1.22 -7.40 -22.76
CA GLU A 422 -0.21 -7.99 -23.64
C GLU A 422 -0.70 -8.10 -25.09
N GLU A 423 -1.91 -8.66 -25.29
CA GLU A 423 -2.55 -8.77 -26.60
C GLU A 423 -2.73 -7.39 -27.26
N ALA A 424 -3.15 -6.39 -26.49
CA ALA A 424 -3.31 -5.03 -27.00
C ALA A 424 -1.97 -4.40 -27.41
N ILE A 425 -0.92 -4.55 -26.61
CA ILE A 425 0.42 -4.06 -26.95
C ILE A 425 0.94 -4.73 -28.23
N VAL A 426 0.73 -6.05 -28.39
CA VAL A 426 1.09 -6.77 -29.63
C VAL A 426 0.41 -6.15 -30.85
N GLU A 427 -0.89 -5.87 -30.77
CA GLU A 427 -1.62 -5.25 -31.89
C GLU A 427 -1.14 -3.80 -32.17
N MET A 428 -0.82 -3.02 -31.14
CA MET A 428 -0.25 -1.68 -31.28
C MET A 428 1.11 -1.70 -31.99
N MET A 429 1.96 -2.68 -31.69
CA MET A 429 3.29 -2.80 -32.27
C MET A 429 3.26 -3.22 -33.75
N LYS A 430 2.27 -4.00 -34.18
CA LYS A 430 2.08 -4.35 -35.60
C LYS A 430 1.93 -3.12 -36.50
N VAL A 431 1.30 -2.06 -35.99
CA VAL A 431 1.06 -0.83 -36.76
C VAL A 431 2.37 -0.14 -37.17
N VAL A 432 3.42 -0.33 -36.39
CA VAL A 432 4.76 0.23 -36.65
C VAL A 432 5.74 -0.78 -37.24
N GLY A 433 5.26 -1.99 -37.58
CA GLY A 433 6.07 -3.04 -38.18
C GLY A 433 6.99 -3.76 -37.21
N ALA A 434 6.67 -3.75 -35.92
CA ALA A 434 7.35 -4.55 -34.90
C ALA A 434 6.50 -5.78 -34.56
N GLU A 435 7.12 -6.96 -34.56
CA GLU A 435 6.49 -8.22 -34.21
C GLU A 435 6.79 -8.57 -32.75
N PHE A 436 5.76 -8.47 -31.88
CA PHE A 436 5.87 -8.90 -30.50
C PHE A 436 5.20 -10.26 -30.32
N THR A 437 5.89 -11.15 -29.59
CA THR A 437 5.36 -12.49 -29.23
C THR A 437 5.19 -12.54 -27.72
N ILE A 438 4.12 -13.20 -27.27
CA ILE A 438 3.83 -13.37 -25.83
C ILE A 438 4.32 -14.75 -25.41
N GLN A 439 5.07 -14.79 -24.31
CA GLN A 439 5.41 -16.02 -23.62
C GLN A 439 5.23 -15.81 -22.13
N ASN A 440 4.22 -16.44 -21.54
CA ASN A 440 3.92 -16.32 -20.13
C ASN A 440 4.26 -17.61 -19.40
N ASP A 441 4.87 -17.48 -18.24
CA ASP A 441 5.23 -18.56 -17.33
C ASP A 441 4.53 -18.40 -15.97
N ASP A 442 4.66 -19.39 -15.11
CA ASP A 442 4.18 -19.27 -13.73
C ASP A 442 4.93 -18.15 -13.00
N PHE A 443 4.21 -17.44 -12.12
CA PHE A 443 4.78 -16.37 -11.29
C PHE A 443 6.08 -16.80 -10.60
N SER A 444 6.14 -18.02 -10.09
CA SER A 444 7.33 -18.57 -9.41
C SER A 444 8.55 -18.72 -10.33
N ILE A 445 8.36 -18.87 -11.64
CA ILE A 445 9.43 -18.93 -12.64
C ILE A 445 9.96 -17.52 -12.91
N ILE A 446 9.07 -16.58 -13.24
CA ILE A 446 9.45 -15.18 -13.53
C ILE A 446 10.11 -14.52 -12.30
N PHE A 447 9.54 -14.73 -11.10
CA PHE A 447 10.01 -14.12 -9.85
C PHE A 447 10.88 -15.07 -8.98
N GLY A 448 11.31 -16.18 -9.54
CA GLY A 448 12.24 -17.12 -8.92
C GLY A 448 13.60 -16.51 -8.61
N SER A 449 14.45 -17.27 -7.93
CA SER A 449 15.80 -16.85 -7.59
C SER A 449 16.76 -16.92 -8.80
N TYR A 450 17.93 -16.32 -8.66
CA TYR A 450 19.02 -16.45 -9.63
C TYR A 450 19.44 -17.94 -9.81
N ALA A 451 19.52 -18.65 -8.69
CA ALA A 451 19.92 -20.08 -8.68
C ALA A 451 18.89 -20.99 -9.38
N ASP A 452 17.61 -20.60 -9.38
CA ASP A 452 16.54 -21.33 -10.08
C ASP A 452 16.47 -20.99 -11.57
N GLY A 453 17.32 -20.07 -12.05
CA GLY A 453 17.36 -19.67 -13.46
C GLY A 453 16.22 -18.76 -13.88
N SER A 454 15.62 -17.99 -12.97
CA SER A 454 14.58 -17.02 -13.30
C SER A 454 15.01 -16.10 -14.46
N PRO A 455 14.24 -15.99 -15.56
CA PRO A 455 14.60 -15.17 -16.73
C PRO A 455 14.97 -13.75 -16.34
N ARG A 456 14.21 -13.16 -15.44
CA ARG A 456 14.46 -11.81 -14.89
C ARG A 456 15.83 -11.68 -14.21
N LYS A 457 16.27 -12.74 -13.55
CA LYS A 457 17.55 -12.77 -12.82
C LYS A 457 18.73 -13.10 -13.72
N VAL A 458 18.62 -14.13 -14.54
CA VAL A 458 19.72 -14.54 -15.41
C VAL A 458 19.81 -13.73 -16.72
N GLY A 459 18.82 -12.88 -17.02
CA GLY A 459 18.83 -12.00 -18.19
C GLY A 459 18.38 -12.65 -19.49
N ASN A 460 17.72 -13.78 -19.42
CA ASN A 460 17.24 -14.50 -20.60
C ASN A 460 15.81 -14.06 -20.97
N PHE A 461 15.65 -12.80 -21.38
CA PHE A 461 14.40 -12.20 -21.85
C PHE A 461 14.71 -10.97 -22.71
N ASP A 462 13.78 -10.57 -23.59
CA ASP A 462 13.81 -9.27 -24.27
C ASP A 462 13.05 -8.22 -23.45
N MET A 463 11.80 -8.51 -23.10
CA MET A 463 10.92 -7.63 -22.32
C MET A 463 10.16 -8.43 -21.27
N LEU A 464 9.95 -7.81 -20.10
CA LEU A 464 9.06 -8.32 -19.07
C LEU A 464 7.93 -7.32 -18.83
N ILE A 465 6.71 -7.82 -18.60
CA ILE A 465 5.59 -6.98 -18.22
C ILE A 465 5.01 -7.46 -16.89
N TYR A 466 5.10 -6.61 -15.86
CA TYR A 466 4.60 -6.92 -14.53
C TYR A 466 4.41 -5.66 -13.70
N ASP A 467 3.73 -5.82 -12.59
CA ASP A 467 3.51 -4.76 -11.61
C ASP A 467 4.61 -4.73 -10.55
N SER A 468 4.92 -3.53 -10.09
CA SER A 468 5.88 -3.28 -9.02
C SER A 468 5.40 -2.14 -8.14
N ARG A 469 5.82 -2.13 -6.88
CA ARG A 469 5.53 -1.03 -5.97
C ARG A 469 6.78 -0.50 -5.31
N LEU A 470 6.70 0.74 -4.84
CA LEU A 470 7.62 1.30 -3.87
C LEU A 470 6.94 1.33 -2.50
N ASP A 471 7.71 1.03 -1.47
CA ASP A 471 7.24 1.13 -0.09
C ASP A 471 7.29 2.59 0.39
N VAL A 472 6.73 2.86 1.57
CA VAL A 472 6.78 4.19 2.21
C VAL A 472 8.21 4.69 2.35
N GLU A 473 9.14 3.79 2.70
CA GLU A 473 10.58 4.07 2.62
C GLU A 473 11.17 3.38 1.37
N PRO A 474 11.32 4.11 0.25
CA PRO A 474 11.57 3.49 -1.03
C PRO A 474 13.04 3.22 -1.33
N HIS A 475 13.99 3.71 -0.49
CA HIS A 475 15.41 3.77 -0.85
C HIS A 475 16.00 2.39 -1.19
N ALA A 476 15.76 1.38 -0.37
CA ALA A 476 16.31 0.04 -0.60
C ALA A 476 15.80 -0.58 -1.91
N THR A 477 14.50 -0.41 -2.20
CA THR A 477 13.89 -0.89 -3.45
C THR A 477 14.41 -0.13 -4.66
N ILE A 478 14.58 1.20 -4.55
CA ILE A 478 15.13 2.03 -5.61
C ILE A 478 16.59 1.65 -5.88
N ALA A 479 17.42 1.55 -4.86
CA ALA A 479 18.82 1.20 -4.99
C ALA A 479 19.00 -0.18 -5.63
N SER A 480 18.25 -1.18 -5.18
CA SER A 480 18.31 -2.53 -5.77
C SER A 480 17.80 -2.60 -7.20
N SER A 481 16.86 -1.73 -7.59
CA SER A 481 16.22 -1.77 -8.91
C SER A 481 16.93 -0.94 -9.97
N PHE A 482 17.74 0.07 -9.58
CA PHE A 482 18.26 1.04 -10.54
C PHE A 482 19.75 1.33 -10.44
N LEU A 483 20.45 1.02 -9.33
CA LEU A 483 21.91 1.18 -9.30
C LEU A 483 22.57 0.32 -10.39
N SER A 484 23.56 0.89 -11.06
CA SER A 484 24.33 0.17 -12.09
C SER A 484 25.02 -1.08 -11.54
N THR A 485 25.36 -1.11 -10.24
CA THR A 485 25.95 -2.26 -9.55
C THR A 485 24.93 -3.30 -9.06
N ALA A 486 23.63 -2.99 -9.16
CA ALA A 486 22.56 -3.84 -8.62
C ALA A 486 21.95 -4.81 -9.65
N TYR A 487 22.55 -5.00 -10.83
CA TYR A 487 22.07 -6.03 -11.75
C TYR A 487 22.30 -7.44 -11.17
N PRO A 488 21.39 -8.37 -11.42
CA PRO A 488 21.55 -9.74 -10.96
C PRO A 488 22.71 -10.44 -11.64
N SER A 489 23.55 -11.13 -10.87
CA SER A 489 24.67 -11.91 -11.35
C SER A 489 24.98 -13.06 -10.37
N GLU A 490 25.92 -13.94 -10.69
CA GLU A 490 26.39 -14.98 -9.77
C GLU A 490 26.97 -14.36 -8.48
N GLU A 491 27.64 -13.20 -8.59
CA GLU A 491 28.21 -12.48 -7.45
C GLU A 491 27.17 -11.65 -6.70
N ASN A 492 26.08 -11.25 -7.36
CA ASN A 492 24.96 -10.49 -6.79
C ASN A 492 23.60 -11.12 -7.14
N PRO A 493 23.28 -12.32 -6.66
CA PRO A 493 22.03 -13.00 -7.02
C PRO A 493 20.77 -12.30 -6.50
N ALA A 494 20.90 -11.47 -5.48
CA ALA A 494 19.82 -10.64 -4.93
C ALA A 494 19.52 -9.39 -5.76
N GLY A 495 20.43 -8.95 -6.63
CA GLY A 495 20.26 -7.77 -7.48
C GLY A 495 18.91 -7.74 -8.18
N ALA A 496 18.35 -6.53 -8.40
CA ALA A 496 17.02 -6.35 -8.99
C ALA A 496 16.98 -5.36 -10.16
N ASN A 497 18.13 -4.79 -10.59
CA ASN A 497 18.23 -4.05 -11.84
C ASN A 497 18.18 -5.03 -13.03
N SER A 498 17.00 -5.63 -13.22
CA SER A 498 16.77 -6.62 -14.30
C SER A 498 16.90 -6.01 -15.68
N SER A 499 16.65 -4.71 -15.82
CA SER A 499 16.88 -3.98 -17.08
C SER A 499 18.36 -3.85 -17.45
N ARG A 500 19.27 -4.07 -16.52
CA ARG A 500 20.72 -3.86 -16.69
C ARG A 500 21.04 -2.44 -17.19
N TRP A 501 20.26 -1.51 -16.69
CA TRP A 501 20.44 -0.09 -17.02
C TRP A 501 21.64 0.46 -16.27
N MET A 502 22.59 1.02 -17.03
CA MET A 502 23.82 1.60 -16.54
C MET A 502 23.80 3.10 -16.79
N ASN A 503 23.63 3.90 -15.71
CA ASN A 503 23.56 5.35 -15.82
C ASN A 503 24.19 6.00 -14.58
N ALA A 504 25.32 6.68 -14.78
CA ALA A 504 26.07 7.30 -13.69
C ALA A 504 25.33 8.48 -13.03
N GLU A 505 24.44 9.18 -13.75
CA GLU A 505 23.63 10.26 -13.17
C GLU A 505 22.52 9.66 -12.28
N ALA A 506 21.96 8.52 -12.68
CA ALA A 506 21.01 7.78 -11.86
C ALA A 506 21.68 7.25 -10.59
N ASP A 507 22.87 6.65 -10.71
CA ASP A 507 23.66 6.20 -9.55
C ASP A 507 23.91 7.35 -8.58
N ALA A 508 24.36 8.51 -9.07
CA ALA A 508 24.62 9.69 -8.25
C ALA A 508 23.36 10.21 -7.54
N ALA A 509 22.19 10.20 -8.21
CA ALA A 509 20.93 10.60 -7.61
C ALA A 509 20.51 9.61 -6.48
N ILE A 510 20.64 8.31 -6.72
CA ILE A 510 20.33 7.27 -5.72
C ILE A 510 21.26 7.39 -4.50
N GLU A 511 22.57 7.54 -4.73
CA GLU A 511 23.56 7.73 -3.67
C GLU A 511 23.30 9.02 -2.87
N ALA A 512 22.97 10.13 -3.55
CA ALA A 512 22.61 11.38 -2.87
C ALA A 512 21.40 11.21 -1.94
N ALA A 513 20.35 10.49 -2.39
CA ALA A 513 19.18 10.18 -1.56
C ALA A 513 19.51 9.21 -0.40
N GLY A 514 20.50 8.33 -0.58
CA GLY A 514 20.94 7.35 0.42
C GLY A 514 21.82 7.92 1.53
N ASN A 515 22.47 9.05 1.30
CA ASN A 515 23.43 9.66 2.23
C ASN A 515 22.79 10.73 3.15
N THR A 516 21.48 10.86 3.14
CA THR A 516 20.75 11.83 3.97
C THR A 516 19.41 11.29 4.42
N VAL A 517 18.87 11.85 5.49
CA VAL A 517 17.48 11.63 5.92
C VAL A 517 16.61 12.89 5.68
N ASP A 518 17.18 13.95 5.13
CA ASP A 518 16.46 15.18 4.82
C ASP A 518 15.46 14.94 3.67
N VAL A 519 14.17 14.95 3.99
CA VAL A 519 13.09 14.61 3.07
C VAL A 519 13.11 15.45 1.78
N PRO A 520 13.24 16.80 1.82
CA PRO A 520 13.31 17.61 0.60
C PRO A 520 14.48 17.24 -0.31
N THR A 521 15.66 16.99 0.26
CA THR A 521 16.86 16.60 -0.51
C THR A 521 16.65 15.23 -1.18
N ARG A 522 16.11 14.27 -0.45
CA ARG A 522 15.79 12.93 -0.97
C ARG A 522 14.75 12.99 -2.07
N GLN A 523 13.67 13.75 -1.87
CA GLN A 523 12.62 13.93 -2.88
C GLN A 523 13.18 14.54 -4.17
N ALA A 524 14.02 15.58 -4.08
CA ALA A 524 14.64 16.18 -5.26
C ALA A 524 15.48 15.17 -6.04
N ALA A 525 16.28 14.36 -5.35
CA ALA A 525 17.11 13.32 -5.98
C ALA A 525 16.25 12.23 -6.66
N TYR A 526 15.15 11.80 -6.04
CA TYR A 526 14.20 10.85 -6.67
C TYR A 526 13.48 11.47 -7.87
N CYS A 527 13.17 12.77 -7.83
CA CYS A 527 12.59 13.45 -8.98
C CYS A 527 13.57 13.51 -10.16
N ASP A 528 14.84 13.71 -9.92
CA ASP A 528 15.87 13.69 -10.98
C ASP A 528 16.05 12.27 -11.55
N LEU A 529 16.09 11.25 -10.69
CA LEU A 529 16.08 9.85 -11.13
C LEU A 529 14.83 9.52 -11.97
N GLY A 530 13.65 9.98 -11.55
CA GLY A 530 12.40 9.74 -12.28
C GLY A 530 12.39 10.36 -13.68
N LYS A 531 12.99 11.55 -13.85
CA LYS A 531 13.17 12.19 -15.17
C LYS A 531 14.09 11.34 -16.06
N LEU A 532 15.18 10.81 -15.51
CA LEU A 532 16.10 9.93 -16.26
C LEU A 532 15.38 8.64 -16.69
N ILE A 533 14.63 8.00 -15.79
CA ILE A 533 13.83 6.82 -16.12
C ILE A 533 12.82 7.12 -17.24
N ALA A 534 12.12 8.27 -17.16
CA ALA A 534 11.12 8.66 -18.14
C ALA A 534 11.72 8.98 -19.51
N THR A 535 12.96 9.47 -19.58
CA THR A 535 13.62 9.88 -20.84
C THR A 535 14.45 8.76 -21.46
N GLU A 536 15.13 7.95 -20.68
CA GLU A 536 16.00 6.87 -21.15
C GLU A 536 15.30 5.51 -21.27
N LEU A 537 14.12 5.39 -20.68
CA LEU A 537 13.24 4.24 -20.83
C LEU A 537 13.93 2.88 -20.54
N PRO A 538 14.50 2.65 -19.36
CA PRO A 538 14.81 1.27 -18.97
C PRO A 538 13.54 0.45 -18.79
N ARG A 539 12.40 1.14 -18.58
CA ARG A 539 11.04 0.61 -18.57
C ARG A 539 10.02 1.69 -18.94
N ILE A 540 8.86 1.27 -19.40
CA ILE A 540 7.72 2.15 -19.68
C ILE A 540 6.68 1.93 -18.59
N HIS A 541 6.35 2.96 -17.82
CA HIS A 541 5.25 2.94 -16.86
C HIS A 541 3.93 3.14 -17.59
N LEU A 542 2.97 2.25 -17.35
CA LEU A 542 1.69 2.22 -18.06
C LEU A 542 0.58 2.82 -17.20
N TYR A 543 0.31 2.25 -16.02
CA TYR A 543 -0.74 2.69 -15.11
C TYR A 543 -0.49 2.25 -13.67
N LEU A 544 -1.20 2.90 -12.74
CA LEU A 544 -1.37 2.44 -11.37
C LEU A 544 -2.68 1.66 -11.27
N PHE A 545 -2.66 0.55 -10.56
CA PHE A 545 -3.90 -0.14 -10.20
C PHE A 545 -4.74 0.76 -9.31
N THR A 546 -6.05 0.58 -9.39
CA THR A 546 -6.98 1.20 -8.46
C THR A 546 -7.42 0.14 -7.46
N GLU A 547 -7.35 0.48 -6.18
CA GLU A 547 -7.87 -0.35 -5.10
C GLU A 547 -9.21 0.23 -4.64
N GLY A 548 -10.19 -0.65 -4.45
CA GLY A 548 -11.52 -0.31 -3.96
C GLY A 548 -11.72 -0.73 -2.50
N TYR A 549 -12.30 0.17 -1.72
CA TYR A 549 -12.57 -0.06 -0.31
C TYR A 549 -14.04 0.23 -0.01
N GLY A 550 -14.77 -0.80 0.38
CA GLY A 550 -16.18 -0.71 0.74
C GLY A 550 -16.36 -0.25 2.20
N ALA A 551 -17.16 0.77 2.41
CA ALA A 551 -17.57 1.19 3.74
C ALA A 551 -19.08 1.48 3.77
N SER A 552 -19.72 1.28 4.93
CA SER A 552 -21.13 1.64 5.15
C SER A 552 -21.31 3.16 5.13
N ASP A 553 -22.38 3.65 4.52
CA ASP A 553 -22.78 5.06 4.58
C ASP A 553 -23.08 5.56 6.00
N GLN A 554 -23.28 4.64 6.94
CA GLN A 554 -23.45 4.96 8.36
C GLN A 554 -22.13 5.21 9.09
N LEU A 555 -20.99 4.86 8.48
CA LEU A 555 -19.67 5.07 9.04
C LEU A 555 -19.10 6.41 8.58
N SER A 556 -18.66 7.25 9.51
CA SER A 556 -17.95 8.51 9.26
C SER A 556 -16.59 8.50 9.92
N GLY A 557 -15.66 9.33 9.42
CA GLY A 557 -14.29 9.41 9.91
C GLY A 557 -13.37 8.30 9.37
N TYR A 558 -13.89 7.40 8.55
CA TYR A 558 -13.10 6.40 7.83
C TYR A 558 -12.40 7.02 6.63
N THR A 559 -11.10 6.84 6.54
CA THR A 559 -10.28 7.31 5.42
C THR A 559 -9.45 6.16 4.86
N VAL A 560 -9.56 5.96 3.55
CA VAL A 560 -8.76 4.94 2.87
C VAL A 560 -7.31 5.38 2.80
N ASN A 561 -6.41 4.45 3.13
CA ASN A 561 -4.97 4.69 3.14
C ASN A 561 -4.24 3.53 2.45
N MET A 562 -3.64 3.81 1.30
CA MET A 562 -2.86 2.81 0.54
C MET A 562 -1.59 2.32 1.28
N TRP A 563 -1.11 3.10 2.27
CA TRP A 563 0.09 2.81 3.06
C TRP A 563 -0.22 2.10 4.37
N GLY A 564 -1.45 2.25 4.84
CA GLY A 564 -1.93 1.77 6.11
C GLY A 564 -2.65 0.43 6.01
N SER A 565 -3.52 0.25 6.97
CA SER A 565 -4.46 -0.87 7.06
C SER A 565 -5.89 -0.34 7.00
N LEU A 566 -6.86 -1.23 6.94
CA LEU A 566 -8.28 -0.86 7.07
C LEU A 566 -8.58 -0.11 8.36
N SER A 567 -7.80 -0.36 9.42
CA SER A 567 -8.04 0.15 10.77
C SER A 567 -7.06 1.26 11.20
N TRP A 568 -6.25 1.81 10.29
CA TRP A 568 -5.18 2.78 10.62
C TRP A 568 -5.67 4.04 11.34
N ASP A 569 -6.91 4.49 11.07
CA ASP A 569 -7.53 5.68 11.65
C ASP A 569 -8.80 5.38 12.45
N VAL A 570 -8.96 4.12 12.90
CA VAL A 570 -10.15 3.60 13.58
C VAL A 570 -10.56 4.39 14.82
N GLN A 571 -9.64 5.11 15.45
CA GLN A 571 -9.91 6.03 16.57
C GLN A 571 -10.81 7.21 16.16
N ASN A 572 -10.86 7.54 14.86
CA ASN A 572 -11.65 8.64 14.31
C ASN A 572 -13.08 8.22 13.89
N TRP A 573 -13.35 6.92 13.87
CA TRP A 573 -14.58 6.38 13.31
C TRP A 573 -15.79 6.61 14.23
N LYS A 574 -16.93 6.92 13.61
CA LYS A 574 -18.21 7.13 14.29
C LYS A 574 -19.31 6.46 13.50
N MET A 575 -20.23 5.80 14.19
CA MET A 575 -21.47 5.30 13.60
C MET A 575 -22.56 6.37 13.70
N SER A 576 -23.23 6.67 12.60
CA SER A 576 -24.47 7.44 12.62
C SER A 576 -25.58 6.61 13.28
N LYS A 577 -26.37 7.27 14.17
CA LYS A 577 -27.46 6.62 14.91
C LYS A 577 -28.69 6.43 14.03
#